data_863b69f4f3d27b65e4d774fe2668ba67
#
_entry.id   863b69f4f3d27b65e4d774fe2668ba67
#
_cell.length_a   1.000
_cell.length_b   1.000
_cell.length_c   1.000
_cell.angle_alpha   90.00
_cell.angle_beta   90.00
_cell.angle_gamma   90.00
#
_symmetry.space_group_name_H-M   'P 1'
#
loop_
_entity.id
_entity.type
_entity.pdbx_description
1 polymer ?
#
loop_
_entity_poly.entity_id
_entity_poly.type
_entity_poly.pdbx_seq_one_letter_code
_entity_poly.pdbx_strand_id
1 'polypeptide(L)'
;SSAASDVYKRQAVQLYNDGEGFQTLHISKKGPATIQAADIICPEAVEVVDPEQVICTLEKGASLEMEIYAVTGTGYKSSIENKVSYDFGEDVVVLDATFTPIRKADYLAEPARVGLDKKYDKVHINVETDGTITPLQAITMAAKICMENLDEVLTVSDLELEESFMVQKPQVEDVKKVNTMMIEDLDLSVRSYNCLKRAGIQTVDELTPVSYTHLTL
;
A
#
# COMPACT_ATOMS: atom_id res chain seq x y z
N SER A 1 20.68 -30.10 6.07
CA SER A 1 19.38 -29.38 6.14
C SER A 1 18.34 -30.23 5.45
N SER A 2 17.19 -30.36 6.06
CA SER A 2 16.14 -31.22 5.51
C SER A 2 15.48 -30.51 4.31
N ALA A 3 15.02 -31.29 3.33
CA ALA A 3 14.28 -30.80 2.17
C ALA A 3 13.10 -29.86 2.56
N ALA A 4 12.48 -30.09 3.73
CA ALA A 4 11.44 -29.24 4.28
C ALA A 4 11.90 -27.79 4.54
N SER A 5 13.12 -27.59 5.08
CA SER A 5 13.66 -26.24 5.30
C SER A 5 13.84 -25.46 3.99
N ASP A 6 14.21 -26.15 2.92
CA ASP A 6 14.42 -25.52 1.63
C ASP A 6 13.10 -25.14 0.93
N VAL A 7 12.04 -25.91 1.16
CA VAL A 7 10.68 -25.58 0.70
C VAL A 7 10.17 -24.29 1.34
N TYR A 8 10.29 -24.14 2.67
CA TYR A 8 9.87 -22.90 3.36
C TYR A 8 10.65 -21.68 2.90
N LYS A 9 11.95 -21.81 2.62
CA LYS A 9 12.75 -20.70 2.11
C LYS A 9 12.34 -20.27 0.70
N ARG A 10 11.90 -21.20 -0.14
CA ARG A 10 11.38 -20.90 -1.49
C ARG A 10 10.05 -20.17 -1.42
N GLN A 11 9.17 -20.55 -0.51
CA GLN A 11 7.90 -19.87 -0.26
C GLN A 11 8.10 -18.44 0.29
N ALA A 12 9.23 -18.14 0.93
CA ALA A 12 9.53 -16.81 1.46
C ALA A 12 10.01 -15.81 0.40
N VAL A 13 10.32 -16.26 -0.81
CA VAL A 13 10.71 -15.35 -1.90
C VAL A 13 9.46 -14.63 -2.41
N GLN A 14 9.46 -13.30 -2.29
CA GLN A 14 8.38 -12.46 -2.79
C GLN A 14 8.69 -12.02 -4.20
N LEU A 15 7.74 -12.20 -5.11
CA LEU A 15 7.84 -11.83 -6.51
C LEU A 15 6.72 -10.85 -6.86
N TYR A 16 7.08 -9.75 -7.50
CA TYR A 16 6.14 -8.92 -8.21
C TYR A 16 6.01 -9.45 -9.64
N ASN A 17 4.80 -9.80 -10.07
CA ASN A 17 4.51 -10.34 -11.40
C ASN A 17 3.39 -9.54 -12.06
N ASP A 18 3.71 -8.83 -13.13
CA ASP A 18 2.78 -8.05 -13.94
C ASP A 18 2.42 -8.77 -15.25
N GLY A 19 2.91 -9.99 -15.44
CA GLY A 19 2.66 -10.81 -16.64
C GLY A 19 1.35 -11.59 -16.54
N GLU A 20 0.75 -11.81 -17.70
CA GLU A 20 -0.39 -12.72 -17.83
C GLU A 20 0.08 -14.18 -17.89
N GLY A 21 -0.66 -15.08 -17.25
CA GLY A 21 -0.38 -16.51 -17.24
C GLY A 21 0.84 -16.90 -16.44
N PHE A 22 1.53 -17.96 -16.88
CA PHE A 22 2.75 -18.45 -16.24
C PHE A 22 3.97 -17.68 -16.71
N GLN A 23 4.79 -17.28 -15.74
CA GLN A 23 6.11 -16.75 -16.00
C GLN A 23 7.14 -17.79 -15.52
N THR A 24 8.07 -18.16 -16.37
CA THR A 24 9.12 -19.14 -16.04
C THR A 24 10.40 -18.41 -15.65
N LEU A 25 10.90 -18.71 -14.47
CA LEU A 25 12.14 -18.17 -13.93
C LEU A 25 13.16 -19.31 -13.81
N HIS A 26 14.44 -18.98 -13.91
CA HIS A 26 15.52 -19.98 -13.88
C HIS A 26 16.55 -19.63 -12.81
N ILE A 27 17.06 -20.68 -12.15
CA ILE A 27 18.27 -20.59 -11.33
C ILE A 27 19.26 -21.63 -11.87
N SER A 28 20.49 -21.20 -12.16
CA SER A 28 21.58 -22.08 -12.50
C SER A 28 22.86 -21.62 -11.82
N LYS A 29 23.34 -22.37 -10.83
CA LYS A 29 24.53 -22.03 -10.09
C LYS A 29 25.34 -23.27 -9.69
N LYS A 30 26.70 -23.14 -9.67
CA LYS A 30 27.64 -24.19 -9.22
C LYS A 30 28.28 -23.75 -7.90
N GLY A 31 28.41 -24.71 -6.97
CA GLY A 31 29.04 -24.51 -5.68
C GLY A 31 30.57 -24.49 -5.73
N PRO A 32 31.23 -24.00 -4.67
CA PRO A 32 30.61 -23.55 -3.42
C PRO A 32 30.03 -22.17 -3.57
N ALA A 33 28.74 -21.97 -3.22
CA ALA A 33 28.05 -20.68 -3.31
C ALA A 33 26.82 -20.62 -2.40
N THR A 34 26.49 -19.44 -1.91
CA THR A 34 25.18 -19.15 -1.33
C THR A 34 24.27 -18.63 -2.44
N ILE A 35 23.12 -19.26 -2.63
CA ILE A 35 22.13 -18.85 -3.61
C ILE A 35 21.16 -17.91 -2.93
N GLN A 36 21.01 -16.72 -3.48
CA GLN A 36 20.09 -15.69 -3.06
C GLN A 36 18.99 -15.49 -4.10
N ALA A 37 17.94 -14.77 -3.73
CA ALA A 37 16.87 -14.45 -4.64
C ALA A 37 17.33 -13.59 -5.84
N ALA A 38 18.41 -12.81 -5.67
CA ALA A 38 19.07 -12.09 -6.75
C ALA A 38 19.64 -13.01 -7.87
N ASP A 39 19.86 -14.28 -7.57
CA ASP A 39 20.39 -15.27 -8.55
C ASP A 39 19.29 -15.85 -9.45
N ILE A 40 18.02 -15.48 -9.20
CA ILE A 40 16.88 -15.86 -10.04
C ILE A 40 16.93 -15.02 -11.32
N ILE A 41 16.98 -15.70 -12.45
CA ILE A 41 16.86 -15.06 -13.76
C ILE A 41 15.37 -14.88 -14.03
N CYS A 42 14.90 -13.65 -13.94
CA CYS A 42 13.50 -13.29 -14.14
C CYS A 42 13.26 -12.79 -15.58
N PRO A 43 12.09 -13.10 -16.18
CA PRO A 43 11.61 -12.41 -17.38
C PRO A 43 11.27 -10.94 -17.03
N GLU A 44 11.10 -10.13 -18.08
CA GLU A 44 10.88 -8.67 -17.94
C GLU A 44 9.64 -8.30 -17.08
N ALA A 45 8.65 -9.20 -17.05
CA ALA A 45 7.40 -8.99 -16.29
C ALA A 45 7.50 -9.36 -14.80
N VAL A 46 8.62 -9.91 -14.33
CA VAL A 46 8.78 -10.40 -12.96
C VAL A 46 9.97 -9.77 -12.28
N GLU A 47 9.75 -9.23 -11.09
CA GLU A 47 10.78 -8.62 -10.26
C GLU A 47 10.84 -9.29 -8.88
N VAL A 48 12.06 -9.50 -8.38
CA VAL A 48 12.30 -10.01 -7.02
C VAL A 48 12.26 -8.84 -6.04
N VAL A 49 11.39 -8.91 -5.04
CA VAL A 49 11.19 -7.82 -4.06
C VAL A 49 12.37 -7.72 -3.08
N ASP A 50 12.87 -8.87 -2.58
CA ASP A 50 14.02 -8.93 -1.69
C ASP A 50 15.16 -9.74 -2.31
N PRO A 51 16.11 -9.09 -2.99
CA PRO A 51 17.23 -9.77 -3.64
C PRO A 51 18.19 -10.49 -2.69
N GLU A 52 18.26 -10.06 -1.42
CA GLU A 52 19.19 -10.62 -0.42
C GLU A 52 18.65 -11.89 0.26
N GLN A 53 17.38 -12.23 0.04
CA GLN A 53 16.78 -13.43 0.60
C GLN A 53 17.56 -14.70 0.21
N VAL A 54 18.12 -15.39 1.22
CA VAL A 54 18.88 -16.63 1.00
C VAL A 54 17.94 -17.80 0.75
N ILE A 55 18.14 -18.48 -0.38
CA ILE A 55 17.37 -19.66 -0.77
C ILE A 55 18.06 -20.93 -0.24
N CYS A 56 19.32 -21.14 -0.60
CA CYS A 56 20.09 -22.30 -0.13
C CYS A 56 21.60 -22.03 -0.23
N THR A 57 22.40 -22.96 0.34
CA THR A 57 23.86 -22.95 0.23
C THR A 57 24.30 -24.22 -0.46
N LEU A 58 25.18 -24.09 -1.46
CA LEU A 58 25.78 -25.22 -2.19
C LEU A 58 27.19 -25.48 -1.69
N GLU A 59 27.49 -26.74 -1.46
CA GLU A 59 28.82 -27.20 -1.16
C GLU A 59 29.72 -27.33 -2.42
N LYS A 60 30.99 -27.53 -2.21
CA LYS A 60 31.96 -27.72 -3.32
C LYS A 60 31.59 -28.93 -4.18
N GLY A 61 31.41 -28.68 -5.47
CA GLY A 61 31.05 -29.73 -6.45
C GLY A 61 29.54 -29.95 -6.60
N ALA A 62 28.69 -29.29 -5.80
CA ALA A 62 27.26 -29.30 -6.01
C ALA A 62 26.86 -28.29 -7.09
N SER A 63 25.80 -28.59 -7.83
CA SER A 63 25.15 -27.66 -8.76
C SER A 63 23.66 -27.65 -8.51
N LEU A 64 23.02 -26.48 -8.64
CA LEU A 64 21.58 -26.33 -8.65
C LEU A 64 21.16 -25.78 -10.00
N GLU A 65 20.23 -26.50 -10.62
CA GLU A 65 19.50 -26.03 -11.78
C GLU A 65 18.02 -26.23 -11.48
N MET A 66 17.24 -25.14 -11.54
CA MET A 66 15.85 -25.15 -11.12
C MET A 66 15.05 -24.19 -11.98
N GLU A 67 13.88 -24.64 -12.40
CA GLU A 67 12.84 -23.80 -12.99
C GLU A 67 11.79 -23.47 -11.93
N ILE A 68 11.34 -22.22 -11.91
CA ILE A 68 10.30 -21.72 -11.00
C ILE A 68 9.19 -21.13 -11.86
N TYR A 69 7.95 -21.53 -11.56
CA TYR A 69 6.76 -21.03 -12.24
C TYR A 69 6.06 -20.01 -11.34
N ALA A 70 5.99 -18.78 -11.79
CA ALA A 70 5.26 -17.69 -11.11
C ALA A 70 3.95 -17.40 -11.81
N VAL A 71 2.89 -17.19 -11.02
CA VAL A 71 1.55 -16.85 -11.50
C VAL A 71 0.99 -15.70 -10.68
N THR A 72 0.06 -14.97 -11.26
CA THR A 72 -0.76 -13.98 -10.53
C THR A 72 -2.01 -14.65 -9.97
N GLY A 73 -2.50 -14.13 -8.84
CA GLY A 73 -3.70 -14.67 -8.22
C GLY A 73 -4.24 -13.76 -7.11
N THR A 74 -5.23 -14.25 -6.39
CA THR A 74 -5.87 -13.53 -5.29
C THR A 74 -6.00 -14.43 -4.06
N GLY A 75 -5.81 -13.87 -2.88
CA GLY A 75 -5.96 -14.55 -1.61
C GLY A 75 -4.90 -15.63 -1.37
N TYR A 76 -5.33 -16.78 -0.85
CA TYR A 76 -4.48 -17.95 -0.58
C TYR A 76 -4.98 -19.13 -1.39
N LYS A 77 -4.05 -19.87 -2.01
CA LYS A 77 -4.33 -21.15 -2.67
C LYS A 77 -3.39 -22.22 -2.14
N SER A 78 -3.96 -23.33 -1.74
CA SER A 78 -3.19 -24.49 -1.30
C SER A 78 -2.49 -25.18 -2.47
N SER A 79 -1.43 -25.95 -2.17
CA SER A 79 -0.72 -26.75 -3.17
C SER A 79 -1.63 -27.72 -3.91
N ILE A 80 -2.67 -28.24 -3.22
CA ILE A 80 -3.67 -29.14 -3.82
C ILE A 80 -4.50 -28.40 -4.86
N GLU A 81 -5.00 -27.20 -4.53
CA GLU A 81 -5.78 -26.35 -5.45
C GLU A 81 -4.95 -25.90 -6.65
N ASN A 82 -3.70 -25.51 -6.40
CA ASN A 82 -2.77 -25.16 -7.46
C ASN A 82 -2.49 -26.33 -8.42
N LYS A 83 -2.36 -27.55 -7.88
CA LYS A 83 -2.16 -28.75 -8.67
C LYS A 83 -3.37 -29.10 -9.56
N VAL A 84 -4.59 -28.80 -9.09
CA VAL A 84 -5.83 -29.01 -9.85
C VAL A 84 -6.02 -27.90 -10.88
N SER A 85 -5.68 -26.66 -10.53
CA SER A 85 -5.88 -25.50 -11.40
C SER A 85 -4.90 -25.46 -12.59
N TYR A 86 -3.73 -26.05 -12.40
CA TYR A 86 -2.65 -26.02 -13.37
C TYR A 86 -2.14 -27.44 -13.58
N ASP A 87 -2.18 -27.92 -14.81
CA ASP A 87 -1.70 -29.27 -15.19
C ASP A 87 -0.16 -29.27 -15.27
N PHE A 88 0.47 -29.30 -14.11
CA PHE A 88 1.91 -29.47 -14.00
C PHE A 88 2.26 -30.95 -14.15
N GLY A 89 3.35 -31.25 -14.87
CA GLY A 89 3.89 -32.60 -14.93
C GLY A 89 4.24 -33.19 -13.54
N GLU A 90 4.43 -34.50 -13.47
CA GLU A 90 4.69 -35.21 -12.20
C GLU A 90 6.02 -34.77 -11.51
N ASP A 91 6.93 -34.16 -12.27
CA ASP A 91 8.24 -33.70 -11.78
C ASP A 91 8.20 -32.31 -11.12
N VAL A 92 7.04 -31.63 -11.08
CA VAL A 92 6.91 -30.30 -10.50
C VAL A 92 6.44 -30.35 -9.05
N VAL A 93 7.22 -29.72 -8.17
CA VAL A 93 6.86 -29.53 -6.77
C VAL A 93 5.94 -28.33 -6.65
N VAL A 94 4.65 -28.57 -6.47
CA VAL A 94 3.65 -27.51 -6.30
C VAL A 94 3.64 -27.03 -4.85
N LEU A 95 3.73 -25.72 -4.66
CA LEU A 95 3.73 -25.07 -3.34
C LEU A 95 2.41 -24.34 -3.09
N ASP A 96 2.13 -24.10 -1.81
CA ASP A 96 1.10 -23.16 -1.41
C ASP A 96 1.49 -21.75 -1.89
N ALA A 97 0.51 -20.97 -2.30
CA ALA A 97 0.72 -19.61 -2.78
C ALA A 97 -0.15 -18.61 -2.00
N THR A 98 0.49 -17.59 -1.45
CA THR A 98 -0.17 -16.44 -0.82
C THR A 98 -0.02 -15.25 -1.74
N PHE A 99 -1.13 -14.81 -2.34
CA PHE A 99 -1.16 -13.69 -3.27
C PHE A 99 -1.50 -12.36 -2.59
N THR A 100 -1.82 -12.40 -1.28
CA THR A 100 -2.16 -11.19 -0.51
C THR A 100 -0.90 -10.41 -0.18
N PRO A 101 -0.77 -9.16 -0.65
CA PRO A 101 0.41 -8.33 -0.38
C PRO A 101 0.39 -7.69 1.02
N ILE A 102 -0.69 -7.86 1.77
CA ILE A 102 -0.88 -7.27 3.10
C ILE A 102 -0.47 -8.26 4.17
N ARG A 103 0.56 -7.92 4.96
CA ARG A 103 0.99 -8.70 6.12
C ARG A 103 0.20 -8.39 7.37
N LYS A 104 -0.07 -7.09 7.58
CA LYS A 104 -0.82 -6.61 8.73
C LYS A 104 -1.59 -5.35 8.36
N ALA A 105 -2.82 -5.25 8.84
CA ALA A 105 -3.60 -4.03 8.79
C ALA A 105 -4.33 -3.86 10.11
N ASP A 106 -4.23 -2.67 10.68
CA ASP A 106 -4.98 -2.26 11.87
C ASP A 106 -5.45 -0.81 11.73
N TYR A 107 -6.44 -0.44 12.53
CA TYR A 107 -6.93 0.92 12.57
C TYR A 107 -7.23 1.36 14.01
N LEU A 108 -7.13 2.65 14.24
CA LEU A 108 -7.52 3.31 15.48
C LEU A 108 -8.41 4.51 15.13
N ALA A 109 -9.61 4.55 15.72
CA ALA A 109 -10.51 5.68 15.61
C ALA A 109 -10.46 6.50 16.90
N GLU A 110 -10.28 7.81 16.77
CA GLU A 110 -10.23 8.76 17.86
C GLU A 110 -11.22 9.90 17.60
N PRO A 111 -11.92 10.40 18.64
CA PRO A 111 -12.76 11.60 18.49
C PRO A 111 -11.91 12.78 18.01
N ALA A 112 -12.36 13.44 16.95
CA ALA A 112 -11.70 14.60 16.39
C ALA A 112 -12.58 15.84 16.50
N ARG A 113 -11.92 17.00 16.55
CA ARG A 113 -12.57 18.30 16.56
C ARG A 113 -12.23 19.02 15.27
N VAL A 114 -13.26 19.38 14.51
CA VAL A 114 -13.13 20.23 13.32
C VAL A 114 -13.83 21.56 13.61
N GLY A 115 -13.04 22.60 13.87
CA GLY A 115 -13.58 23.87 14.32
C GLY A 115 -14.30 23.77 15.68
N LEU A 116 -15.58 24.16 15.73
CA LEU A 116 -16.44 24.06 16.91
C LEU A 116 -17.20 22.73 16.97
N ASP A 117 -17.20 21.94 15.90
CA ASP A 117 -17.93 20.69 15.81
C ASP A 117 -17.10 19.52 16.35
N LYS A 118 -17.72 18.72 17.25
CA LYS A 118 -17.10 17.56 17.91
C LYS A 118 -17.59 16.22 17.35
N LYS A 119 -18.36 16.23 16.26
CA LYS A 119 -19.02 15.04 15.71
C LYS A 119 -18.17 14.25 14.70
N TYR A 120 -16.89 14.54 14.64
CA TYR A 120 -15.98 13.88 13.71
C TYR A 120 -15.07 12.89 14.43
N ASP A 121 -14.73 11.84 13.73
CA ASP A 121 -13.71 10.90 14.16
C ASP A 121 -12.50 10.98 13.21
N LYS A 122 -11.33 10.88 13.80
CA LYS A 122 -10.06 10.73 13.09
C LYS A 122 -9.69 9.27 13.06
N VAL A 123 -9.44 8.73 11.87
CA VAL A 123 -9.04 7.34 11.70
C VAL A 123 -7.56 7.29 11.33
N HIS A 124 -6.80 6.52 12.09
CA HIS A 124 -5.44 6.13 11.79
C HIS A 124 -5.47 4.71 11.24
N ILE A 125 -4.93 4.50 10.05
CA ILE A 125 -4.84 3.20 9.42
C ILE A 125 -3.35 2.86 9.29
N ASN A 126 -2.94 1.73 9.88
CA ASN A 126 -1.60 1.20 9.77
C ASN A 126 -1.63 -0.01 8.85
N VAL A 127 -0.79 0.00 7.82
CA VAL A 127 -0.70 -1.10 6.86
C VAL A 127 0.75 -1.49 6.67
N GLU A 128 1.03 -2.77 6.87
CA GLU A 128 2.31 -3.40 6.58
C GLU A 128 2.16 -4.31 5.37
N THR A 129 2.96 -4.06 4.34
CA THR A 129 2.95 -4.82 3.08
C THR A 129 4.18 -5.73 3.00
N ASP A 130 4.16 -6.64 2.05
CA ASP A 130 5.31 -7.51 1.73
C ASP A 130 6.35 -6.84 0.82
N GLY A 131 6.11 -5.59 0.41
CA GLY A 131 6.99 -4.81 -0.48
C GLY A 131 6.59 -4.86 -1.96
N THR A 132 5.64 -5.70 -2.35
CA THR A 132 5.14 -5.75 -3.74
C THR A 132 4.28 -4.54 -4.11
N ILE A 133 3.59 -3.96 -3.13
CA ILE A 133 2.82 -2.71 -3.27
C ILE A 133 3.11 -1.75 -2.13
N THR A 134 2.88 -0.46 -2.35
CA THR A 134 2.95 0.53 -1.27
C THR A 134 1.69 0.51 -0.41
N PRO A 135 1.78 0.89 0.88
CA PRO A 135 0.61 0.99 1.76
C PRO A 135 -0.49 1.91 1.21
N LEU A 136 -0.11 2.99 0.53
CA LEU A 136 -1.06 3.91 -0.11
C LEU A 136 -1.83 3.24 -1.25
N GLN A 137 -1.13 2.50 -2.10
CA GLN A 137 -1.77 1.71 -3.18
C GLN A 137 -2.72 0.66 -2.60
N ALA A 138 -2.33 -0.04 -1.53
CA ALA A 138 -3.15 -1.03 -0.85
C ALA A 138 -4.47 -0.42 -0.36
N ILE A 139 -4.43 0.73 0.33
CA ILE A 139 -5.62 1.42 0.83
C ILE A 139 -6.50 1.89 -0.33
N THR A 140 -5.88 2.46 -1.38
CA THR A 140 -6.62 2.94 -2.56
C THR A 140 -7.35 1.79 -3.28
N MET A 141 -6.69 0.65 -3.46
CA MET A 141 -7.29 -0.53 -4.06
C MET A 141 -8.42 -1.10 -3.21
N ALA A 142 -8.21 -1.19 -1.88
CA ALA A 142 -9.25 -1.65 -0.96
C ALA A 142 -10.50 -0.74 -1.01
N ALA A 143 -10.30 0.58 -1.02
CA ALA A 143 -11.39 1.54 -1.16
C ALA A 143 -12.15 1.36 -2.48
N LYS A 144 -11.44 1.13 -3.58
CA LYS A 144 -12.05 0.89 -4.89
C LYS A 144 -12.89 -0.39 -4.88
N ILE A 145 -12.36 -1.49 -4.33
CA ILE A 145 -13.11 -2.76 -4.19
C ILE A 145 -14.38 -2.55 -3.36
N CYS A 146 -14.30 -1.80 -2.24
CA CYS A 146 -15.49 -1.49 -1.44
C CYS A 146 -16.52 -0.68 -2.24
N MET A 147 -16.08 0.31 -3.02
CA MET A 147 -16.98 1.12 -3.86
C MET A 147 -17.67 0.26 -4.91
N GLU A 148 -16.94 -0.59 -5.61
CA GLU A 148 -17.49 -1.48 -6.63
C GLU A 148 -18.55 -2.44 -6.04
N ASN A 149 -18.28 -3.04 -4.86
CA ASN A 149 -19.27 -3.89 -4.20
C ASN A 149 -20.50 -3.13 -3.70
N LEU A 150 -20.34 -1.87 -3.26
CA LEU A 150 -21.47 -1.03 -2.86
C LEU A 150 -22.29 -0.56 -4.07
N ASP A 151 -21.65 -0.33 -5.20
CA ASP A 151 -22.32 0.02 -6.45
C ASP A 151 -23.25 -1.09 -6.94
N GLU A 152 -22.83 -2.35 -6.83
CA GLU A 152 -23.69 -3.51 -7.06
C GLU A 152 -24.96 -3.50 -6.19
N VAL A 153 -24.84 -3.08 -4.94
CA VAL A 153 -26.01 -2.98 -4.04
C VAL A 153 -26.96 -1.87 -4.48
N LEU A 154 -26.44 -0.76 -5.02
CA LEU A 154 -27.26 0.35 -5.53
C LEU A 154 -28.07 -0.06 -6.75
N THR A 155 -27.55 -0.96 -7.57
CA THR A 155 -28.27 -1.45 -8.78
C THR A 155 -29.44 -2.38 -8.46
N VAL A 156 -29.49 -2.95 -7.23
CA VAL A 156 -30.59 -3.84 -6.81
C VAL A 156 -31.89 -3.08 -6.55
N SER A 157 -31.82 -1.79 -6.23
CA SER A 157 -33.00 -0.95 -5.99
C SER A 157 -33.19 0.02 -7.15
N ASP A 158 -34.35 -0.02 -7.83
CA ASP A 158 -34.79 1.01 -8.78
C ASP A 158 -35.16 2.35 -8.09
N LEU A 159 -34.72 2.53 -6.84
CA LEU A 159 -34.94 3.75 -6.08
C LEU A 159 -33.96 4.82 -6.56
N GLU A 160 -34.45 5.82 -7.25
CA GLU A 160 -33.74 7.09 -7.44
C GLU A 160 -33.56 7.74 -6.05
N LEU A 161 -32.40 7.50 -5.43
CA LEU A 161 -32.02 8.18 -4.21
C LEU A 161 -31.68 9.64 -4.57
N GLU A 162 -32.46 10.59 -4.07
CA GLU A 162 -32.10 12.01 -4.18
C GLU A 162 -30.69 12.23 -3.56
N GLU A 163 -29.84 12.96 -4.28
CA GLU A 163 -28.46 13.28 -3.86
C GLU A 163 -28.38 13.99 -2.49
N SER A 164 -29.51 14.39 -1.93
CA SER A 164 -29.60 15.10 -0.63
C SER A 164 -29.20 14.26 0.59
N PHE A 165 -29.10 12.93 0.47
CA PHE A 165 -28.60 12.04 1.55
C PHE A 165 -27.09 11.98 1.66
N MET A 166 -26.36 12.44 0.66
CA MET A 166 -24.91 12.51 0.76
C MET A 166 -24.51 13.61 1.74
N VAL A 167 -23.76 13.24 2.76
CA VAL A 167 -23.04 14.19 3.63
C VAL A 167 -22.34 15.19 2.71
N GLN A 168 -22.75 16.46 2.77
CA GLN A 168 -22.10 17.51 2.00
C GLN A 168 -20.61 17.44 2.31
N LYS A 169 -19.81 17.03 1.32
CA LYS A 169 -18.34 17.15 1.44
C LYS A 169 -18.09 18.62 1.77
N PRO A 170 -17.34 18.93 2.85
CA PRO A 170 -16.96 20.31 3.13
C PRO A 170 -16.35 20.84 1.84
N GLN A 171 -16.98 21.88 1.28
CA GLN A 171 -16.53 22.41 -0.01
C GLN A 171 -15.12 22.95 0.20
N VAL A 172 -14.17 22.42 -0.54
CA VAL A 172 -12.76 22.88 -0.53
C VAL A 172 -12.64 24.36 -0.89
N GLU A 173 -13.73 24.95 -1.43
CA GLU A 173 -13.84 26.38 -1.71
C GLU A 173 -13.80 27.25 -0.47
N ASP A 174 -14.31 26.79 0.69
CA ASP A 174 -14.30 27.59 1.91
C ASP A 174 -12.88 27.72 2.49
N VAL A 175 -12.04 26.70 2.33
CA VAL A 175 -10.63 26.76 2.75
C VAL A 175 -9.83 27.74 1.89
N LYS A 176 -10.09 27.78 0.57
CA LYS A 176 -9.45 28.76 -0.31
C LYS A 176 -9.89 30.18 -0.05
N LYS A 177 -11.19 30.40 0.31
CA LYS A 177 -11.67 31.74 0.66
C LYS A 177 -11.09 32.23 1.97
N VAL A 178 -10.94 31.37 2.98
CA VAL A 178 -10.33 31.74 4.27
C VAL A 178 -8.85 32.06 4.08
N ASN A 179 -8.13 31.33 3.27
CA ASN A 179 -6.69 31.53 3.03
C ASN A 179 -6.41 32.86 2.29
N THR A 180 -7.34 33.34 1.45
CA THR A 180 -7.22 34.63 0.72
C THR A 180 -7.82 35.81 1.47
N MET A 181 -8.41 35.61 2.68
CA MET A 181 -8.91 36.73 3.51
C MET A 181 -7.75 37.61 3.95
N MET A 182 -7.98 38.91 3.89
CA MET A 182 -7.06 39.93 4.43
C MET A 182 -7.07 39.90 5.96
N ILE A 183 -5.94 40.15 6.60
CA ILE A 183 -5.87 40.27 8.07
C ILE A 183 -6.77 41.39 8.62
N GLU A 184 -7.20 42.32 7.76
CA GLU A 184 -8.12 43.44 8.09
C GLU A 184 -9.55 42.94 8.34
N ASP A 185 -9.96 41.83 7.71
CA ASP A 185 -11.29 41.23 7.83
C ASP A 185 -11.36 40.24 9.02
N LEU A 186 -10.23 39.97 9.67
CA LEU A 186 -10.18 39.19 10.90
C LEU A 186 -10.37 40.14 12.08
N ASP A 187 -11.32 39.85 12.93
CA ASP A 187 -11.66 40.65 14.13
C ASP A 187 -10.54 40.57 15.19
N LEU A 188 -9.32 41.03 14.79
CA LEU A 188 -8.13 41.00 15.61
C LEU A 188 -8.03 42.20 16.51
N SER A 189 -7.42 42.03 17.69
CA SER A 189 -7.08 43.16 18.54
C SER A 189 -6.15 44.12 17.80
N VAL A 190 -6.28 45.43 18.06
CA VAL A 190 -5.43 46.49 17.44
C VAL A 190 -3.95 46.21 17.61
N ARG A 191 -3.57 45.58 18.72
CA ARG A 191 -2.16 45.17 18.97
C ARG A 191 -1.72 44.03 18.07
N SER A 192 -2.53 43.00 17.93
CA SER A 192 -2.23 41.84 17.07
C SER A 192 -2.16 42.27 15.59
N TYR A 193 -3.12 43.07 15.15
CA TYR A 193 -3.14 43.61 13.78
C TYR A 193 -1.85 44.40 13.44
N ASN A 194 -1.45 45.32 14.34
CA ASN A 194 -0.24 46.13 14.13
C ASN A 194 1.02 45.30 14.16
N CYS A 195 1.08 44.22 14.92
CA CYS A 195 2.22 43.28 14.89
C CYS A 195 2.32 42.56 13.55
N LEU A 196 1.22 42.04 13.04
CA LEU A 196 1.19 41.34 11.75
C LEU A 196 1.55 42.26 10.57
N LYS A 197 1.00 43.48 10.59
CA LYS A 197 1.28 44.51 9.58
C LYS A 197 2.76 44.93 9.57
N ARG A 198 3.40 45.03 10.74
CA ARG A 198 4.85 45.29 10.86
C ARG A 198 5.69 44.12 10.38
N ALA A 199 5.22 42.90 10.52
CA ALA A 199 5.87 41.69 10.00
C ALA A 199 5.67 41.50 8.49
N GLY A 200 4.90 42.39 7.81
CA GLY A 200 4.64 42.32 6.37
C GLY A 200 3.58 41.29 5.97
N ILE A 201 2.85 40.74 6.92
CA ILE A 201 1.81 39.73 6.70
C ILE A 201 0.48 40.46 6.39
N GLN A 202 -0.10 40.18 5.23
CA GLN A 202 -1.34 40.84 4.77
C GLN A 202 -2.50 39.85 4.60
N THR A 203 -2.21 38.56 4.44
CA THR A 203 -3.22 37.50 4.21
C THR A 203 -3.11 36.40 5.25
N VAL A 204 -4.18 35.62 5.41
CA VAL A 204 -4.22 34.45 6.31
C VAL A 204 -3.24 33.37 5.83
N ASP A 205 -3.02 33.25 4.54
CA ASP A 205 -2.10 32.28 3.95
C ASP A 205 -0.62 32.56 4.34
N GLU A 206 -0.28 33.84 4.49
CA GLU A 206 1.06 34.26 4.95
C GLU A 206 1.29 34.04 6.45
N LEU A 207 0.23 33.81 7.22
CA LEU A 207 0.29 33.45 8.65
C LEU A 207 0.66 31.98 8.86
N THR A 208 0.29 31.10 7.96
CA THR A 208 0.43 29.64 8.11
C THR A 208 1.89 29.14 8.17
N PRO A 209 2.86 29.71 7.42
CA PRO A 209 4.26 29.30 7.48
C PRO A 209 5.08 29.96 8.60
N VAL A 210 4.50 30.90 9.36
CA VAL A 210 5.24 31.63 10.41
C VAL A 210 5.40 30.74 11.64
N SER A 211 6.60 30.22 11.83
CA SER A 211 6.97 29.44 13.02
C SER A 211 6.80 30.26 14.30
N TYR A 212 6.34 29.62 15.36
CA TYR A 212 6.09 30.18 16.71
C TYR A 212 7.29 30.97 17.31
N THR A 213 8.49 30.80 16.77
CA THR A 213 9.70 31.45 17.26
C THR A 213 9.79 32.94 16.96
N HIS A 214 8.95 33.51 16.07
CA HIS A 214 8.98 34.92 15.72
C HIS A 214 7.89 35.78 16.39
N LEU A 215 7.03 35.19 17.21
CA LEU A 215 5.93 35.90 17.91
C LEU A 215 6.18 36.11 19.40
N THR A 216 7.37 35.81 19.93
CA THR A 216 7.75 36.19 21.30
C THR A 216 8.22 37.64 21.32
N LEU A 217 7.41 38.46 21.96
CA LEU A 217 7.75 39.80 22.45
C LEU A 217 8.81 39.73 23.52
#